data_e20fff651153bc63c64d9fa64979334f
#
_entry.id   e20fff651153bc63c64d9fa64979334f
#
_cell.length_a   1.000
_cell.length_b   1.000
_cell.length_c   1.000
_cell.angle_alpha   90.00
_cell.angle_beta   90.00
_cell.angle_gamma   90.00
#
_symmetry.space_group_name_H-M   'P 1'
#
loop_
_entity.id
_entity.type
_entity.pdbx_description
1 polymer ?
#
loop_
_entity_poly.entity_id
_entity_poly.type
_entity_poly.pdbx_seq_one_letter_code
_entity_poly.pdbx_strand_id
1 'polypeptide(L)'
;MLKTLVKKQLMEIFRSYFYNAKTNQKRSKNAVVGYIVLFAFVMIVIIGGMFTVMSLALCVPLAQVGMSWLYFAIMSLMAIFLGAFGSVFNTYAGLYAAKDNDLLLSLPIPVRTLMASRLLGVYLMGLMYAAVVIVPAVIVYWMRVSAAPMAILGGVLLTVLISAFVLTLSCALGWLVAKVSRKLKRKNFITVIVSLAGIAVYYFFVFKAQTALEALVANAALYGEKIKGAAYPLYLVGCVGTGDGRAMLLVSLIVAALFALMWALLAHSFLKLSTATGASGHTVYRERTLKRQSADAALFKKELARFTASPNYMLNCGLGILLLPVAGVALVIKGGELLPLLQMAFGNRGGCVEVLLCTGVCTIAAMNDMATPSVSLEGKNLWLAQSLPVTPWQVLRAKLKVQLALTAIPALVPLACMVLVLPLTPALPLIFVTALSYIAFSACLGLTLGVMRANLTWTNELAPIKQSLAVAIAMFGGWAYALLLAGLYLLLGWRIGAAAYLALVSAATIAAALALLKWLKTKGAQRLAAL
;
A
#
# COMPACT_ATOMS: atom_id res chain seq x y z
N MET A 1 4.64 24.04 -27.62
CA MET A 1 3.93 24.02 -26.34
C MET A 1 3.58 22.61 -25.87
N LEU A 2 2.69 21.86 -26.53
CA LEU A 2 2.28 20.52 -26.09
C LEU A 2 3.48 19.58 -25.87
N LYS A 3 4.41 19.49 -26.82
CA LYS A 3 5.64 18.65 -26.73
C LYS A 3 6.46 18.95 -25.47
N THR A 4 6.61 20.23 -25.11
CA THR A 4 7.36 20.65 -23.91
C THR A 4 6.63 20.25 -22.62
N LEU A 5 5.28 20.42 -22.57
CA LEU A 5 4.47 20.02 -21.43
C LEU A 5 4.47 18.51 -21.26
N VAL A 6 4.36 17.75 -22.34
CA VAL A 6 4.43 16.26 -22.30
C VAL A 6 5.80 15.81 -21.82
N LYS A 7 6.90 16.40 -22.32
CA LYS A 7 8.25 16.11 -21.84
C LYS A 7 8.40 16.40 -20.34
N LYS A 8 7.89 17.55 -19.89
CA LYS A 8 7.86 17.91 -18.46
C LYS A 8 7.09 16.86 -17.65
N GLN A 9 5.90 16.48 -18.09
CA GLN A 9 5.04 15.51 -17.40
C GLN A 9 5.71 14.13 -17.29
N LEU A 10 6.35 13.65 -18.38
CA LEU A 10 7.11 12.40 -18.36
C LEU A 10 8.30 12.47 -17.41
N MET A 11 9.02 13.59 -17.39
CA MET A 11 10.12 13.78 -16.45
C MET A 11 9.66 13.83 -14.99
N GLU A 12 8.45 14.31 -14.71
CA GLU A 12 7.86 14.27 -13.36
C GLU A 12 7.45 12.86 -12.95
N ILE A 13 6.76 12.13 -13.81
CA ILE A 13 6.34 10.74 -13.56
C ILE A 13 7.58 9.88 -13.24
N PHE A 14 8.62 10.00 -14.05
CA PHE A 14 9.84 9.22 -13.93
C PHE A 14 10.95 9.90 -13.10
N ARG A 15 10.63 10.97 -12.37
CA ARG A 15 11.63 11.75 -11.61
C ARG A 15 12.47 10.90 -10.65
N SER A 16 11.86 9.90 -10.00
CA SER A 16 12.55 9.00 -9.08
C SER A 16 13.67 8.18 -9.71
N TYR A 17 13.63 7.97 -11.03
CA TYR A 17 14.70 7.29 -11.77
C TYR A 17 15.87 8.22 -12.07
N PHE A 18 15.58 9.48 -12.37
CA PHE A 18 16.59 10.48 -12.76
C PHE A 18 17.23 11.19 -11.57
N TYR A 19 16.50 11.35 -10.47
CA TYR A 19 16.96 12.07 -9.28
C TYR A 19 16.91 11.19 -8.03
N ASN A 20 17.93 11.34 -7.19
CA ASN A 20 17.92 10.70 -5.88
C ASN A 20 16.95 11.44 -4.95
N ALA A 21 15.92 10.73 -4.45
CA ALA A 21 14.92 11.33 -3.58
C ALA A 21 15.48 11.86 -2.24
N LYS A 22 16.65 11.36 -1.81
CA LYS A 22 17.29 11.76 -0.54
C LYS A 22 18.10 13.05 -0.67
N THR A 23 18.88 13.18 -1.73
CA THR A 23 19.82 14.29 -1.94
C THR A 23 19.34 15.30 -2.97
N ASN A 24 18.24 15.00 -3.68
CA ASN A 24 17.72 15.75 -4.84
C ASN A 24 18.77 15.98 -5.94
N GLN A 25 19.86 15.20 -5.94
CA GLN A 25 20.90 15.25 -6.93
C GLN A 25 20.57 14.33 -8.11
N LYS A 26 21.06 14.73 -9.30
CA LYS A 26 20.91 13.93 -10.52
C LYS A 26 21.71 12.63 -10.40
N ARG A 27 21.09 11.50 -10.73
CA ARG A 27 21.80 10.21 -10.74
C ARG A 27 22.74 10.10 -11.92
N SER A 28 23.78 9.27 -11.79
CA SER A 28 24.66 8.92 -12.92
C SER A 28 23.87 8.18 -14.01
N LYS A 29 24.29 8.28 -15.25
CA LYS A 29 23.64 7.61 -16.40
C LYS A 29 23.50 6.10 -16.17
N ASN A 30 24.54 5.44 -15.66
CA ASN A 30 24.53 4.00 -15.39
C ASN A 30 23.52 3.62 -14.29
N ALA A 31 23.39 4.44 -13.25
CA ALA A 31 22.37 4.23 -12.22
C ALA A 31 20.95 4.37 -12.79
N VAL A 32 20.70 5.36 -13.64
CA VAL A 32 19.40 5.54 -14.30
C VAL A 32 19.05 4.33 -15.15
N VAL A 33 19.98 3.86 -15.98
CA VAL A 33 19.80 2.66 -16.81
C VAL A 33 19.52 1.44 -15.93
N GLY A 34 20.30 1.24 -14.85
CA GLY A 34 20.10 0.14 -13.91
C GLY A 34 18.69 0.14 -13.28
N TYR A 35 18.17 1.30 -12.87
CA TYR A 35 16.81 1.40 -12.34
C TYR A 35 15.73 1.12 -13.40
N ILE A 36 15.91 1.61 -14.63
CA ILE A 36 14.97 1.35 -15.74
C ILE A 36 14.95 -0.13 -16.07
N VAL A 37 16.11 -0.78 -16.18
CA VAL A 37 16.22 -2.22 -16.45
C VAL A 37 15.60 -3.04 -15.33
N LEU A 38 15.88 -2.69 -14.07
CA LEU A 38 15.27 -3.37 -12.91
C LEU A 38 13.74 -3.24 -12.93
N PHE A 39 13.23 -2.05 -13.22
CA PHE A 39 11.79 -1.82 -13.32
C PHE A 39 11.17 -2.63 -14.46
N ALA A 40 11.77 -2.61 -15.65
CA ALA A 40 11.31 -3.39 -16.78
C ALA A 40 11.35 -4.90 -16.48
N PHE A 41 12.41 -5.38 -15.83
CA PHE A 41 12.51 -6.77 -15.39
C PHE A 41 11.37 -7.15 -14.43
N VAL A 42 11.11 -6.36 -13.40
CA VAL A 42 10.01 -6.62 -12.45
C VAL A 42 8.66 -6.61 -13.16
N MET A 43 8.41 -5.63 -14.01
CA MET A 43 7.12 -5.49 -14.70
C MET A 43 6.89 -6.59 -15.74
N ILE A 44 7.89 -6.92 -16.55
CA ILE A 44 7.73 -7.88 -17.65
C ILE A 44 7.91 -9.31 -17.17
N VAL A 45 8.99 -9.59 -16.40
CA VAL A 45 9.33 -10.97 -16.04
C VAL A 45 8.53 -11.45 -14.84
N ILE A 46 8.44 -10.64 -13.76
CA ILE A 46 7.75 -11.08 -12.55
C ILE A 46 6.24 -10.93 -12.72
N ILE A 47 5.75 -9.72 -12.98
CA ILE A 47 4.30 -9.47 -13.04
C ILE A 47 3.73 -10.01 -14.35
N GLY A 48 4.34 -9.71 -15.49
CA GLY A 48 3.94 -10.24 -16.81
C GLY A 48 4.03 -11.76 -16.87
N GLY A 49 5.08 -12.36 -16.27
CA GLY A 49 5.23 -13.81 -16.16
C GLY A 49 4.09 -14.46 -15.36
N MET A 50 3.68 -13.86 -14.26
CA MET A 50 2.52 -14.33 -13.48
C MET A 50 1.23 -14.36 -14.33
N PHE A 51 0.95 -13.28 -15.08
CA PHE A 51 -0.21 -13.24 -15.98
C PHE A 51 -0.05 -14.15 -17.20
N THR A 52 1.18 -14.42 -17.66
CA THR A 52 1.43 -15.43 -18.71
C THR A 52 1.07 -16.83 -18.23
N VAL A 53 1.50 -17.22 -17.03
CA VAL A 53 1.14 -18.53 -16.44
C VAL A 53 -0.39 -18.66 -16.32
N MET A 54 -1.05 -17.63 -15.82
CA MET A 54 -2.51 -17.61 -15.70
C MET A 54 -3.20 -17.68 -17.09
N SER A 55 -2.67 -16.97 -18.08
CA SER A 55 -3.16 -17.01 -19.45
C SER A 55 -3.04 -18.42 -20.05
N LEU A 56 -1.91 -19.11 -19.83
CA LEU A 56 -1.72 -20.49 -20.28
C LEU A 56 -2.71 -21.46 -19.62
N ALA A 57 -2.98 -21.26 -18.32
CA ALA A 57 -3.92 -22.10 -17.58
C ALA A 57 -5.38 -21.95 -18.06
N LEU A 58 -5.78 -20.75 -18.52
CA LEU A 58 -7.16 -20.46 -18.92
C LEU A 58 -7.40 -20.59 -20.43
N CYS A 59 -6.40 -20.28 -21.27
CA CYS A 59 -6.58 -20.13 -22.71
C CYS A 59 -7.01 -21.43 -23.35
N VAL A 60 -6.25 -22.52 -23.13
CA VAL A 60 -6.49 -23.81 -23.80
C VAL A 60 -7.81 -24.47 -23.37
N PRO A 61 -8.13 -24.59 -22.06
CA PRO A 61 -9.39 -25.17 -21.61
C PRO A 61 -10.63 -24.43 -22.13
N LEU A 62 -10.61 -23.10 -22.12
CA LEU A 62 -11.74 -22.30 -22.58
C LEU A 62 -11.87 -22.33 -24.12
N ALA A 63 -10.77 -22.38 -24.84
CA ALA A 63 -10.80 -22.50 -26.29
C ALA A 63 -11.35 -23.86 -26.75
N GLN A 64 -11.02 -24.97 -26.08
CA GLN A 64 -11.53 -26.31 -26.37
C GLN A 64 -13.05 -26.43 -26.24
N VAL A 65 -13.65 -25.65 -25.31
CA VAL A 65 -15.11 -25.59 -25.11
C VAL A 65 -15.78 -24.55 -26.04
N GLY A 66 -15.02 -23.92 -26.96
CA GLY A 66 -15.55 -22.90 -27.88
C GLY A 66 -15.79 -21.54 -27.21
N MET A 67 -15.24 -21.30 -26.01
CA MET A 67 -15.45 -20.09 -25.22
C MET A 67 -14.23 -19.17 -25.18
N SER A 68 -13.51 -19.03 -26.28
CA SER A 68 -12.36 -18.12 -26.40
C SER A 68 -12.70 -16.67 -26.04
N TRP A 69 -13.93 -16.24 -26.30
CA TRP A 69 -14.39 -14.92 -25.89
C TRP A 69 -14.37 -14.73 -24.36
N LEU A 70 -14.70 -15.78 -23.59
CA LEU A 70 -14.72 -15.72 -22.12
C LEU A 70 -13.31 -15.57 -21.57
N TYR A 71 -12.32 -16.20 -22.19
CA TYR A 71 -10.92 -15.98 -21.87
C TYR A 71 -10.53 -14.52 -21.98
N PHE A 72 -10.81 -13.88 -23.12
CA PHE A 72 -10.50 -12.46 -23.29
C PHE A 72 -11.33 -11.56 -22.38
N ALA A 73 -12.58 -11.91 -22.08
CA ALA A 73 -13.41 -11.18 -21.14
C ALA A 73 -12.80 -11.16 -19.74
N ILE A 74 -12.33 -12.32 -19.23
CA ILE A 74 -11.67 -12.43 -17.92
C ILE A 74 -10.37 -11.64 -17.89
N MET A 75 -9.49 -11.83 -18.89
CA MET A 75 -8.21 -11.13 -18.96
C MET A 75 -8.38 -9.62 -19.10
N SER A 76 -9.41 -9.18 -19.86
CA SER A 76 -9.77 -7.77 -19.99
C SER A 76 -10.26 -7.17 -18.68
N LEU A 77 -11.10 -7.89 -17.95
CA LEU A 77 -11.58 -7.45 -16.64
C LEU A 77 -10.43 -7.27 -15.64
N MET A 78 -9.48 -8.21 -15.63
CA MET A 78 -8.28 -8.10 -14.79
C MET A 78 -7.38 -6.94 -15.20
N ALA A 79 -7.19 -6.71 -16.50
CA ALA A 79 -6.42 -5.58 -17.02
C ALA A 79 -7.07 -4.23 -16.65
N ILE A 80 -8.40 -4.14 -16.76
CA ILE A 80 -9.17 -2.94 -16.37
C ILE A 80 -9.03 -2.71 -14.86
N PHE A 81 -9.18 -3.76 -14.06
CA PHE A 81 -9.06 -3.66 -12.61
C PHE A 81 -7.67 -3.19 -12.19
N LEU A 82 -6.61 -3.87 -12.66
CA LEU A 82 -5.23 -3.51 -12.34
C LEU A 82 -4.88 -2.12 -12.86
N GLY A 83 -5.28 -1.79 -14.10
CA GLY A 83 -5.04 -0.50 -14.72
C GLY A 83 -5.75 0.65 -13.99
N ALA A 84 -7.02 0.48 -13.63
CA ALA A 84 -7.80 1.49 -12.92
C ALA A 84 -7.26 1.72 -11.50
N PHE A 85 -7.07 0.66 -10.71
CA PHE A 85 -6.52 0.79 -9.35
C PHE A 85 -5.09 1.34 -9.35
N GLY A 86 -4.24 0.91 -10.29
CA GLY A 86 -2.86 1.40 -10.41
C GLY A 86 -2.77 2.87 -10.82
N SER A 87 -3.75 3.40 -11.55
CA SER A 87 -3.69 4.76 -12.10
C SER A 87 -4.57 5.79 -11.40
N VAL A 88 -5.64 5.42 -10.68
CA VAL A 88 -6.61 6.35 -10.07
C VAL A 88 -5.96 7.38 -9.14
N PHE A 89 -5.09 6.95 -8.23
CA PHE A 89 -4.42 7.86 -7.30
C PHE A 89 -3.43 8.79 -8.01
N ASN A 90 -2.71 8.28 -9.01
CA ASN A 90 -1.84 9.09 -9.85
C ASN A 90 -2.64 10.08 -10.70
N THR A 91 -3.82 9.68 -11.17
CA THR A 91 -4.76 10.53 -11.91
C THR A 91 -5.26 11.66 -11.03
N TYR A 92 -5.71 11.38 -9.81
CA TYR A 92 -6.12 12.40 -8.87
C TYR A 92 -4.99 13.37 -8.54
N ALA A 93 -3.80 12.86 -8.20
CA ALA A 93 -2.65 13.67 -7.87
C ALA A 93 -2.14 14.49 -9.07
N GLY A 94 -2.11 13.89 -10.26
CA GLY A 94 -1.58 14.53 -11.47
C GLY A 94 -2.56 15.53 -12.13
N LEU A 95 -3.88 15.28 -12.07
CA LEU A 95 -4.86 16.16 -12.69
C LEU A 95 -5.32 17.28 -11.74
N TYR A 96 -5.71 16.94 -10.50
CA TYR A 96 -6.44 17.85 -9.63
C TYR A 96 -5.60 18.41 -8.46
N ALA A 97 -4.68 17.61 -7.91
CA ALA A 97 -3.86 17.99 -6.76
C ALA A 97 -2.41 18.31 -7.12
N ALA A 98 -2.12 18.56 -8.40
CA ALA A 98 -0.77 18.88 -8.83
C ALA A 98 -0.35 20.26 -8.31
N LYS A 99 0.81 20.30 -7.64
CA LYS A 99 1.35 21.51 -6.98
C LYS A 99 1.73 22.63 -7.94
N ASP A 100 1.88 22.33 -9.21
CA ASP A 100 2.24 23.26 -10.27
C ASP A 100 1.03 23.82 -11.03
N ASN A 101 -0.21 23.46 -10.62
CA ASN A 101 -1.41 23.96 -11.27
C ASN A 101 -1.50 25.50 -11.25
N ASP A 102 -1.25 26.12 -10.09
CA ASP A 102 -1.33 27.58 -9.95
C ASP A 102 -0.31 28.28 -10.86
N LEU A 103 0.92 27.73 -10.93
CA LEU A 103 1.96 28.27 -11.79
C LEU A 103 1.61 28.10 -13.28
N LEU A 104 1.17 26.91 -13.70
CA LEU A 104 0.88 26.65 -15.11
C LEU A 104 -0.40 27.35 -15.61
N LEU A 105 -1.37 27.56 -14.73
CA LEU A 105 -2.61 28.29 -15.05
C LEU A 105 -2.39 29.81 -15.08
N SER A 106 -1.34 30.33 -14.45
CA SER A 106 -0.96 31.75 -14.55
C SER A 106 -0.21 32.09 -15.85
N LEU A 107 0.30 31.08 -16.57
CA LEU A 107 0.96 31.24 -17.86
C LEU A 107 -0.07 31.32 -19.00
N PRO A 108 0.25 31.99 -20.15
CA PRO A 108 -0.63 32.07 -21.30
C PRO A 108 -0.70 30.74 -22.07
N ILE A 109 -1.09 29.66 -21.37
CA ILE A 109 -1.22 28.32 -21.92
C ILE A 109 -2.71 27.96 -22.00
N PRO A 110 -3.23 27.54 -23.16
CA PRO A 110 -4.61 27.10 -23.26
C PRO A 110 -4.87 25.92 -22.30
N VAL A 111 -5.92 26.03 -21.49
CA VAL A 111 -6.30 25.01 -20.49
C VAL A 111 -6.45 23.63 -21.12
N ARG A 112 -6.99 23.56 -22.36
CA ARG A 112 -7.14 22.30 -23.11
C ARG A 112 -5.79 21.64 -23.39
N THR A 113 -4.75 22.42 -23.69
CA THR A 113 -3.39 21.90 -23.94
C THR A 113 -2.75 21.36 -22.65
N LEU A 114 -2.95 22.05 -21.53
CA LEU A 114 -2.51 21.60 -20.23
C LEU A 114 -3.21 20.28 -19.85
N MET A 115 -4.53 20.23 -19.99
CA MET A 115 -5.33 19.04 -19.72
C MET A 115 -4.90 17.86 -20.60
N ALA A 116 -4.70 18.08 -21.91
CA ALA A 116 -4.26 17.04 -22.84
C ALA A 116 -2.90 16.46 -22.44
N SER A 117 -1.93 17.31 -22.04
CA SER A 117 -0.62 16.84 -21.60
C SER A 117 -0.68 15.97 -20.34
N ARG A 118 -1.57 16.31 -19.41
CA ARG A 118 -1.77 15.53 -18.18
C ARG A 118 -2.50 14.23 -18.43
N LEU A 119 -3.52 14.23 -19.30
CA LEU A 119 -4.22 13.01 -19.70
C LEU A 119 -3.31 12.03 -20.41
N LEU A 120 -2.37 12.52 -21.23
CA LEU A 120 -1.38 11.65 -21.86
C LEU A 120 -0.48 10.95 -20.82
N GLY A 121 -0.09 11.66 -19.76
CA GLY A 121 0.64 11.06 -18.64
C GLY A 121 -0.17 9.97 -17.92
N VAL A 122 -1.45 10.22 -17.66
CA VAL A 122 -2.37 9.23 -17.07
C VAL A 122 -2.55 8.02 -18.01
N TYR A 123 -2.71 8.28 -19.31
CA TYR A 123 -2.83 7.21 -20.33
C TYR A 123 -1.62 6.29 -20.35
N LEU A 124 -0.41 6.85 -20.35
CA LEU A 124 0.83 6.05 -20.35
C LEU A 124 0.96 5.17 -19.12
N MET A 125 0.57 5.68 -17.94
CA MET A 125 0.55 4.89 -16.71
C MET A 125 -0.52 3.80 -16.75
N GLY A 126 -1.73 4.13 -17.18
CA GLY A 126 -2.83 3.17 -17.35
C GLY A 126 -2.50 2.07 -18.38
N LEU A 127 -1.91 2.47 -19.51
CA LEU A 127 -1.44 1.55 -20.55
C LEU A 127 -0.38 0.58 -19.99
N MET A 128 0.58 1.08 -19.24
CA MET A 128 1.64 0.25 -18.66
C MET A 128 1.05 -0.84 -17.74
N TYR A 129 0.11 -0.51 -16.86
CA TYR A 129 -0.53 -1.50 -15.98
C TYR A 129 -1.47 -2.45 -16.72
N ALA A 130 -2.24 -1.96 -17.68
CA ALA A 130 -3.15 -2.80 -18.47
C ALA A 130 -2.39 -3.73 -19.44
N ALA A 131 -1.32 -3.24 -20.06
CA ALA A 131 -0.53 -4.00 -21.02
C ALA A 131 0.17 -5.21 -20.40
N VAL A 132 0.63 -5.09 -19.13
CA VAL A 132 1.26 -6.21 -18.42
C VAL A 132 0.33 -7.41 -18.27
N VAL A 133 -0.98 -7.20 -18.31
CA VAL A 133 -1.99 -8.27 -18.26
C VAL A 133 -2.42 -8.70 -19.66
N ILE A 134 -2.81 -7.72 -20.50
CA ILE A 134 -3.49 -8.04 -21.77
C ILE A 134 -2.52 -8.48 -22.86
N VAL A 135 -1.29 -7.96 -22.89
CA VAL A 135 -0.31 -8.33 -23.92
C VAL A 135 0.10 -9.80 -23.80
N PRO A 136 0.47 -10.33 -22.61
CA PRO A 136 0.69 -11.77 -22.45
C PRO A 136 -0.52 -12.60 -22.86
N ALA A 137 -1.74 -12.17 -22.51
CA ALA A 137 -2.96 -12.89 -22.85
C ALA A 137 -3.15 -12.98 -24.38
N VAL A 138 -2.94 -11.89 -25.09
CA VAL A 138 -3.04 -11.85 -26.55
C VAL A 138 -1.96 -12.74 -27.19
N ILE A 139 -0.71 -12.66 -26.73
CA ILE A 139 0.39 -13.48 -27.25
C ILE A 139 0.12 -14.98 -27.03
N VAL A 140 -0.31 -15.36 -25.82
CA VAL A 140 -0.63 -16.76 -25.49
C VAL A 140 -1.74 -17.29 -26.41
N TYR A 141 -2.78 -16.49 -26.66
CA TYR A 141 -3.86 -16.89 -27.57
C TYR A 141 -3.35 -17.12 -29.01
N TRP A 142 -2.52 -16.23 -29.54
CA TRP A 142 -1.92 -16.40 -30.88
C TRP A 142 -1.03 -17.62 -30.95
N MET A 143 -0.30 -17.95 -29.90
CA MET A 143 0.61 -19.10 -29.88
C MET A 143 -0.12 -20.45 -29.71
N ARG A 144 -1.26 -20.48 -29.01
CA ARG A 144 -1.91 -21.71 -28.58
C ARG A 144 -3.23 -22.04 -29.29
N VAL A 145 -3.91 -21.04 -29.83
CA VAL A 145 -5.27 -21.21 -30.38
C VAL A 145 -5.34 -20.78 -31.84
N SER A 146 -5.13 -19.51 -32.14
CA SER A 146 -5.26 -18.98 -33.50
C SER A 146 -4.45 -17.71 -33.70
N ALA A 147 -3.66 -17.71 -34.80
CA ALA A 147 -2.95 -16.54 -35.30
C ALA A 147 -3.59 -16.00 -36.59
N ALA A 148 -4.89 -16.18 -36.78
CA ALA A 148 -5.60 -15.64 -37.95
C ALA A 148 -5.47 -14.11 -38.00
N PRO A 149 -5.39 -13.47 -39.19
CA PRO A 149 -5.20 -12.02 -39.30
C PRO A 149 -6.22 -11.18 -38.51
N MET A 150 -7.48 -11.61 -38.47
CA MET A 150 -8.53 -10.94 -37.69
C MET A 150 -8.34 -11.10 -36.18
N ALA A 151 -7.82 -12.23 -35.71
CA ALA A 151 -7.49 -12.41 -34.27
C ALA A 151 -6.26 -11.60 -33.88
N ILE A 152 -5.28 -11.41 -34.76
CA ILE A 152 -4.13 -10.54 -34.54
C ILE A 152 -4.60 -9.08 -34.43
N LEU A 153 -5.39 -8.63 -35.40
CA LEU A 153 -5.96 -7.28 -35.39
C LEU A 153 -6.81 -7.05 -34.14
N GLY A 154 -7.66 -8.05 -33.80
CA GLY A 154 -8.51 -8.00 -32.59
C GLY A 154 -7.73 -7.88 -31.30
N GLY A 155 -6.66 -8.65 -31.15
CA GLY A 155 -5.80 -8.59 -29.95
C GLY A 155 -5.08 -7.25 -29.78
N VAL A 156 -4.55 -6.68 -30.88
CA VAL A 156 -3.94 -5.35 -30.87
C VAL A 156 -4.99 -4.28 -30.54
N LEU A 157 -6.13 -4.32 -31.23
CA LEU A 157 -7.23 -3.37 -31.00
C LEU A 157 -7.75 -3.47 -29.55
N LEU A 158 -7.93 -4.69 -29.03
CA LEU A 158 -8.35 -4.92 -27.65
C LEU A 158 -7.41 -4.26 -26.65
N THR A 159 -6.09 -4.37 -26.86
CA THR A 159 -5.09 -3.73 -25.98
C THR A 159 -5.24 -2.21 -25.96
N VAL A 160 -5.48 -1.58 -27.11
CA VAL A 160 -5.72 -0.15 -27.24
C VAL A 160 -7.05 0.26 -26.59
N LEU A 161 -8.12 -0.49 -26.85
CA LEU A 161 -9.45 -0.20 -26.31
C LEU A 161 -9.49 -0.32 -24.78
N ILE A 162 -8.85 -1.35 -24.22
CA ILE A 162 -8.77 -1.52 -22.76
C ILE A 162 -7.99 -0.38 -22.14
N SER A 163 -6.84 0.01 -22.71
CA SER A 163 -6.05 1.13 -22.17
C SER A 163 -6.81 2.45 -22.24
N ALA A 164 -7.59 2.71 -23.31
CA ALA A 164 -8.44 3.88 -23.42
C ALA A 164 -9.62 3.84 -22.42
N PHE A 165 -10.20 2.68 -22.19
CA PHE A 165 -11.25 2.50 -21.19
C PHE A 165 -10.70 2.69 -19.78
N VAL A 166 -9.52 2.16 -19.47
CA VAL A 166 -8.82 2.39 -18.18
C VAL A 166 -8.55 3.87 -17.95
N LEU A 167 -8.11 4.62 -18.97
CA LEU A 167 -7.96 6.07 -18.89
C LEU A 167 -9.28 6.73 -18.50
N THR A 168 -10.36 6.40 -19.22
CA THR A 168 -11.69 6.97 -18.99
C THR A 168 -12.19 6.69 -17.57
N LEU A 169 -12.08 5.45 -17.14
CA LEU A 169 -12.46 5.00 -15.79
C LEU A 169 -11.62 5.67 -14.71
N SER A 170 -10.31 5.74 -14.88
CA SER A 170 -9.39 6.39 -13.93
C SER A 170 -9.66 7.89 -13.80
N CYS A 171 -10.00 8.57 -14.90
CA CYS A 171 -10.38 9.97 -14.87
C CYS A 171 -11.73 10.19 -14.18
N ALA A 172 -12.72 9.34 -14.44
CA ALA A 172 -14.02 9.39 -13.79
C ALA A 172 -13.91 9.14 -12.27
N LEU A 173 -13.16 8.12 -11.87
CA LEU A 173 -12.90 7.84 -10.46
C LEU A 173 -12.05 8.93 -9.81
N GLY A 174 -11.03 9.46 -10.48
CA GLY A 174 -10.24 10.60 -10.02
C GLY A 174 -11.09 11.86 -9.80
N TRP A 175 -12.03 12.13 -10.70
CA TRP A 175 -13.01 13.22 -10.54
C TRP A 175 -13.93 13.01 -9.33
N LEU A 176 -14.44 11.80 -9.15
CA LEU A 176 -15.25 11.42 -7.99
C LEU A 176 -14.47 11.62 -6.68
N VAL A 177 -13.23 11.12 -6.62
CA VAL A 177 -12.32 11.31 -5.48
C VAL A 177 -12.09 12.79 -5.20
N ALA A 178 -11.85 13.61 -6.25
CA ALA A 178 -11.67 15.06 -6.11
C ALA A 178 -12.92 15.74 -5.54
N LYS A 179 -14.12 15.38 -6.01
CA LYS A 179 -15.40 15.92 -5.55
C LYS A 179 -15.71 15.53 -4.10
N VAL A 180 -15.50 14.27 -3.74
CA VAL A 180 -15.72 13.73 -2.38
C VAL A 180 -14.70 14.32 -1.41
N SER A 181 -13.42 14.32 -1.76
CA SER A 181 -12.33 14.85 -0.94
C SER A 181 -12.53 16.31 -0.52
N ARG A 182 -13.24 17.11 -1.32
CA ARG A 182 -13.55 18.52 -0.99
C ARG A 182 -14.60 18.68 0.11
N LYS A 183 -15.54 17.74 0.24
CA LYS A 183 -16.61 17.77 1.25
C LYS A 183 -16.19 17.22 2.61
N LEU A 184 -15.07 16.49 2.68
CA LEU A 184 -14.65 15.79 3.87
C LEU A 184 -13.85 16.69 4.83
N LYS A 185 -14.37 16.92 6.04
CA LYS A 185 -13.70 17.69 7.10
C LYS A 185 -12.45 16.97 7.66
N ARG A 186 -12.41 15.63 7.66
CA ARG A 186 -11.30 14.80 8.17
C ARG A 186 -10.71 13.95 7.04
N LYS A 187 -10.20 14.59 6.00
CA LYS A 187 -9.68 13.95 4.78
C LYS A 187 -8.69 12.80 5.07
N ASN A 188 -7.76 13.02 5.98
CA ASN A 188 -6.65 12.10 6.23
C ASN A 188 -7.14 10.77 6.81
N PHE A 189 -8.03 10.81 7.80
CA PHE A 189 -8.57 9.59 8.42
C PHE A 189 -9.44 8.78 7.46
N ILE A 190 -10.29 9.49 6.68
CA ILE A 190 -11.14 8.84 5.66
C ILE A 190 -10.29 8.21 4.57
N THR A 191 -9.22 8.88 4.12
CA THR A 191 -8.27 8.30 3.15
C THR A 191 -7.69 7.00 3.66
N VAL A 192 -7.30 6.92 4.93
CA VAL A 192 -6.79 5.69 5.54
C VAL A 192 -7.84 4.59 5.54
N ILE A 193 -9.07 4.87 5.99
CA ILE A 193 -10.16 3.88 6.01
C ILE A 193 -10.45 3.37 4.60
N VAL A 194 -10.58 4.26 3.61
CA VAL A 194 -10.87 3.87 2.22
C VAL A 194 -9.72 3.04 1.64
N SER A 195 -8.47 3.39 1.93
CA SER A 195 -7.31 2.60 1.48
C SER A 195 -7.30 1.20 2.11
N LEU A 196 -7.58 1.10 3.41
CA LEU A 196 -7.64 -0.19 4.10
C LEU A 196 -8.82 -1.04 3.63
N ALA A 197 -9.99 -0.43 3.42
CA ALA A 197 -11.15 -1.10 2.83
C ALA A 197 -10.84 -1.61 1.41
N GLY A 198 -10.14 -0.79 0.60
CA GLY A 198 -9.68 -1.20 -0.73
C GLY A 198 -8.73 -2.40 -0.68
N ILE A 199 -7.78 -2.41 0.25
CA ILE A 199 -6.87 -3.55 0.47
C ILE A 199 -7.66 -4.79 0.92
N ALA A 200 -8.60 -4.66 1.85
CA ALA A 200 -9.41 -5.77 2.32
C ALA A 200 -10.28 -6.37 1.20
N VAL A 201 -10.92 -5.52 0.40
CA VAL A 201 -11.69 -5.92 -0.79
C VAL A 201 -10.80 -6.63 -1.80
N TYR A 202 -9.59 -6.08 -2.06
CA TYR A 202 -8.62 -6.70 -2.95
C TYR A 202 -8.27 -8.13 -2.50
N TYR A 203 -7.88 -8.32 -1.25
CA TYR A 203 -7.55 -9.65 -0.73
C TYR A 203 -8.76 -10.61 -0.72
N PHE A 204 -9.96 -10.11 -0.40
CA PHE A 204 -11.18 -10.90 -0.49
C PHE A 204 -11.39 -11.45 -1.91
N PHE A 205 -11.23 -10.60 -2.93
CA PHE A 205 -11.32 -11.04 -4.32
C PHE A 205 -10.19 -12.00 -4.72
N VAL A 206 -8.97 -11.76 -4.28
CA VAL A 206 -7.84 -12.66 -4.56
C VAL A 206 -8.07 -14.06 -4.00
N PHE A 207 -8.51 -14.17 -2.74
CA PHE A 207 -8.82 -15.47 -2.13
C PHE A 207 -10.01 -16.18 -2.78
N LYS A 208 -11.02 -15.42 -3.22
CA LYS A 208 -12.18 -15.99 -3.93
C LYS A 208 -11.92 -16.24 -5.41
N ALA A 209 -10.98 -15.55 -6.02
CA ALA A 209 -10.71 -15.64 -7.46
C ALA A 209 -10.27 -17.04 -7.87
N GLN A 210 -9.44 -17.71 -7.08
CA GLN A 210 -8.95 -19.05 -7.42
C GLN A 210 -10.10 -20.07 -7.47
N THR A 211 -10.90 -20.16 -6.43
CA THR A 211 -12.08 -21.03 -6.37
C THR A 211 -13.14 -20.65 -7.43
N ALA A 212 -13.31 -19.35 -7.68
CA ALA A 212 -14.24 -18.88 -8.70
C ALA A 212 -13.75 -19.22 -10.12
N LEU A 213 -12.45 -19.14 -10.39
CA LEU A 213 -11.86 -19.50 -11.69
C LEU A 213 -11.95 -21.01 -11.95
N GLU A 214 -11.65 -21.84 -10.94
CA GLU A 214 -11.80 -23.30 -11.06
C GLU A 214 -13.25 -23.70 -11.32
N ALA A 215 -14.22 -23.12 -10.58
CA ALA A 215 -15.65 -23.35 -10.80
C ALA A 215 -16.11 -22.85 -12.17
N LEU A 216 -15.57 -21.73 -12.65
CA LEU A 216 -15.89 -21.12 -13.94
C LEU A 216 -15.35 -21.96 -15.10
N VAL A 217 -14.13 -22.51 -15.00
CA VAL A 217 -13.57 -23.42 -15.99
C VAL A 217 -14.35 -24.74 -16.03
N ALA A 218 -14.66 -25.31 -14.87
CA ALA A 218 -15.43 -26.57 -14.76
C ALA A 218 -16.85 -26.46 -15.33
N ASN A 219 -17.48 -25.28 -15.24
CA ASN A 219 -18.85 -25.04 -15.71
C ASN A 219 -18.91 -23.91 -16.75
N ALA A 220 -17.91 -23.82 -17.63
CA ALA A 220 -17.74 -22.71 -18.56
C ALA A 220 -18.98 -22.47 -19.44
N ALA A 221 -19.63 -23.53 -19.93
CA ALA A 221 -20.82 -23.43 -20.76
C ALA A 221 -21.99 -22.74 -20.04
N LEU A 222 -22.28 -23.16 -18.79
CA LEU A 222 -23.38 -22.62 -18.00
C LEU A 222 -23.14 -21.15 -17.61
N TYR A 223 -21.92 -20.85 -17.14
CA TYR A 223 -21.55 -19.47 -16.76
C TYR A 223 -21.40 -18.56 -17.96
N GLY A 224 -20.92 -19.10 -19.11
CA GLY A 224 -20.80 -18.36 -20.35
C GLY A 224 -22.15 -17.84 -20.84
N GLU A 225 -23.20 -18.68 -20.88
CA GLU A 225 -24.54 -18.23 -21.27
C GLU A 225 -25.12 -17.19 -20.31
N LYS A 226 -24.93 -17.40 -19.00
CA LYS A 226 -25.37 -16.41 -17.98
C LYS A 226 -24.65 -15.06 -18.16
N ILE A 227 -23.35 -15.06 -18.40
CA ILE A 227 -22.58 -13.83 -18.62
C ILE A 227 -23.02 -13.15 -19.92
N LYS A 228 -23.23 -13.91 -20.98
CA LYS A 228 -23.73 -13.40 -22.27
C LYS A 228 -25.09 -12.72 -22.14
N GLY A 229 -25.98 -13.24 -21.28
CA GLY A 229 -27.28 -12.63 -21.00
C GLY A 229 -27.21 -11.44 -20.06
N ALA A 230 -26.48 -11.56 -18.93
CA ALA A 230 -26.47 -10.57 -17.87
C ALA A 230 -25.43 -9.43 -18.08
N ALA A 231 -24.30 -9.73 -18.74
CA ALA A 231 -23.17 -8.80 -18.93
C ALA A 231 -22.75 -8.74 -20.41
N TYR A 232 -23.68 -8.46 -21.30
CA TYR A 232 -23.46 -8.37 -22.73
C TYR A 232 -22.27 -7.49 -23.16
N PRO A 233 -22.00 -6.33 -22.52
CA PRO A 233 -20.80 -5.55 -22.83
C PRO A 233 -19.49 -6.31 -22.61
N LEU A 234 -19.42 -7.16 -21.58
CA LEU A 234 -18.24 -7.97 -21.31
C LEU A 234 -18.06 -9.08 -22.35
N TYR A 235 -19.16 -9.66 -22.81
CA TYR A 235 -19.18 -10.60 -23.94
C TYR A 235 -18.61 -9.94 -25.20
N LEU A 236 -19.09 -8.73 -25.56
CA LEU A 236 -18.57 -7.98 -26.73
C LEU A 236 -17.08 -7.70 -26.62
N VAL A 237 -16.58 -7.29 -25.45
CA VAL A 237 -15.14 -7.07 -25.21
C VAL A 237 -14.35 -8.36 -25.44
N GLY A 238 -14.87 -9.50 -24.99
CA GLY A 238 -14.26 -10.80 -25.25
C GLY A 238 -14.21 -11.16 -26.73
N CYS A 239 -15.27 -10.87 -27.47
CA CYS A 239 -15.35 -11.12 -28.90
C CYS A 239 -14.39 -10.26 -29.75
N VAL A 240 -14.00 -9.08 -29.28
CA VAL A 240 -12.94 -8.28 -29.91
C VAL A 240 -11.64 -9.06 -29.98
N GLY A 241 -11.24 -9.71 -28.88
CA GLY A 241 -10.00 -10.49 -28.82
C GLY A 241 -9.97 -11.72 -29.73
N THR A 242 -11.13 -12.31 -30.01
CA THR A 242 -11.24 -13.46 -30.96
C THR A 242 -11.28 -13.04 -32.41
N GLY A 243 -11.43 -11.75 -32.73
CA GLY A 243 -11.40 -11.24 -34.09
C GLY A 243 -12.79 -11.02 -34.72
N ASP A 244 -13.86 -10.87 -33.93
CA ASP A 244 -15.18 -10.53 -34.45
C ASP A 244 -15.26 -9.04 -34.85
N GLY A 245 -15.41 -8.82 -36.18
CA GLY A 245 -15.45 -7.45 -36.74
C GLY A 245 -16.62 -6.60 -36.23
N ARG A 246 -17.78 -7.21 -35.95
CA ARG A 246 -18.92 -6.48 -35.38
C ARG A 246 -18.63 -6.02 -33.96
N ALA A 247 -18.08 -6.89 -33.13
CA ALA A 247 -17.68 -6.59 -31.78
C ALA A 247 -16.57 -5.51 -31.74
N MET A 248 -15.59 -5.59 -32.65
CA MET A 248 -14.54 -4.58 -32.80
C MET A 248 -15.11 -3.19 -33.03
N LEU A 249 -16.06 -3.08 -33.97
CA LEU A 249 -16.67 -1.78 -34.28
C LEU A 249 -17.52 -1.25 -33.14
N LEU A 250 -18.39 -2.08 -32.56
CA LEU A 250 -19.28 -1.67 -31.47
C LEU A 250 -18.51 -1.23 -30.23
N VAL A 251 -17.52 -2.03 -29.80
CA VAL A 251 -16.71 -1.70 -28.60
C VAL A 251 -15.88 -0.45 -28.85
N SER A 252 -15.33 -0.27 -30.07
CA SER A 252 -14.61 0.97 -30.45
C SER A 252 -15.49 2.20 -30.34
N LEU A 253 -16.73 2.13 -30.85
CA LEU A 253 -17.69 3.23 -30.76
C LEU A 253 -18.07 3.53 -29.29
N ILE A 254 -18.33 2.50 -28.49
CA ILE A 254 -18.67 2.66 -27.06
C ILE A 254 -17.50 3.33 -26.30
N VAL A 255 -16.28 2.84 -26.47
CA VAL A 255 -15.09 3.39 -25.79
C VAL A 255 -14.83 4.82 -26.25
N ALA A 256 -14.97 5.13 -27.57
CA ALA A 256 -14.83 6.47 -28.10
C ALA A 256 -15.90 7.43 -27.53
N ALA A 257 -17.15 6.99 -27.44
CA ALA A 257 -18.24 7.78 -26.87
C ALA A 257 -18.01 8.07 -25.36
N LEU A 258 -17.60 7.04 -24.61
CA LEU A 258 -17.25 7.20 -23.18
C LEU A 258 -16.06 8.15 -22.98
N PHE A 259 -15.05 8.05 -23.84
CA PHE A 259 -13.91 8.97 -23.83
C PHE A 259 -14.32 10.41 -24.14
N ALA A 260 -15.15 10.61 -25.17
CA ALA A 260 -15.68 11.93 -25.53
C ALA A 260 -16.52 12.55 -24.39
N LEU A 261 -17.37 11.76 -23.75
CA LEU A 261 -18.15 12.18 -22.58
C LEU A 261 -17.24 12.58 -21.43
N MET A 262 -16.25 11.74 -21.10
CA MET A 262 -15.27 12.03 -20.05
C MET A 262 -14.49 13.32 -20.36
N TRP A 263 -14.03 13.49 -21.60
CA TRP A 263 -13.32 14.70 -22.04
C TRP A 263 -14.19 15.95 -21.85
N ALA A 264 -15.47 15.91 -22.25
CA ALA A 264 -16.40 17.03 -22.10
C ALA A 264 -16.63 17.37 -20.60
N LEU A 265 -16.82 16.36 -19.76
CA LEU A 265 -16.96 16.54 -18.31
C LEU A 265 -15.70 17.15 -17.66
N LEU A 266 -14.52 16.68 -18.07
CA LEU A 266 -13.27 17.22 -17.59
C LEU A 266 -13.05 18.66 -18.08
N ALA A 267 -13.28 18.94 -19.36
CA ALA A 267 -13.11 20.28 -19.93
C ALA A 267 -13.97 21.31 -19.21
N HIS A 268 -15.18 20.92 -18.79
CA HIS A 268 -16.09 21.80 -18.03
C HIS A 268 -15.70 21.95 -16.56
N SER A 269 -15.20 20.90 -15.93
CA SER A 269 -14.97 20.88 -14.48
C SER A 269 -13.52 21.10 -14.05
N PHE A 270 -12.55 20.97 -14.96
CA PHE A 270 -11.12 21.00 -14.64
C PHE A 270 -10.68 22.29 -13.94
N LEU A 271 -11.00 23.45 -14.53
CA LEU A 271 -10.68 24.75 -13.91
C LEU A 271 -11.27 24.87 -12.51
N LYS A 272 -12.57 24.59 -12.39
CA LYS A 272 -13.29 24.68 -11.11
C LYS A 272 -12.74 23.75 -10.04
N LEU A 273 -12.19 22.60 -10.42
CA LEU A 273 -11.62 21.63 -9.52
C LEU A 273 -10.15 21.92 -9.20
N SER A 274 -9.34 22.36 -10.17
CA SER A 274 -7.91 22.64 -9.97
C SER A 274 -7.64 24.00 -9.33
N THR A 275 -8.49 25.02 -9.53
CA THR A 275 -8.35 26.34 -8.88
C THR A 275 -9.07 26.44 -7.54
N ALA A 276 -9.92 25.47 -7.21
CA ALA A 276 -10.55 25.41 -5.90
C ALA A 276 -9.52 24.91 -4.85
N THR A 277 -8.43 25.66 -4.70
CA THR A 277 -7.48 25.55 -3.62
C THR A 277 -8.26 25.66 -2.31
N GLY A 278 -8.31 24.52 -1.58
CA GLY A 278 -8.62 24.47 -0.17
C GLY A 278 -9.63 25.52 0.33
N ALA A 279 -10.87 25.49 -0.15
CA ALA A 279 -11.92 26.04 0.67
C ALA A 279 -11.89 25.25 1.99
N SER A 280 -11.00 25.68 2.87
CA SER A 280 -11.09 25.34 4.29
C SER A 280 -12.52 25.72 4.63
N GLY A 281 -13.35 24.70 4.91
CA GLY A 281 -14.74 24.95 5.30
C GLY A 281 -14.69 26.07 6.34
N HIS A 282 -15.59 27.04 6.22
CA HIS A 282 -15.70 28.15 7.16
C HIS A 282 -15.52 27.60 8.58
N THR A 283 -14.31 27.74 9.10
CA THR A 283 -14.03 27.48 10.50
C THR A 283 -14.61 28.63 11.26
N VAL A 284 -15.81 28.44 11.77
CA VAL A 284 -16.37 29.38 12.75
C VAL A 284 -15.39 29.39 13.92
N TYR A 285 -14.72 30.51 14.13
CA TYR A 285 -13.90 30.71 15.30
C TYR A 285 -14.78 30.51 16.54
N ARG A 286 -14.45 29.51 17.33
CA ARG A 286 -15.02 29.30 18.65
C ARG A 286 -13.93 29.59 19.67
N GLU A 287 -14.14 30.60 20.45
CA GLU A 287 -13.28 30.90 21.60
C GLU A 287 -13.23 29.66 22.52
N ARG A 288 -12.04 29.10 22.64
CA ARG A 288 -11.81 27.99 23.57
C ARG A 288 -10.88 28.47 24.66
N THR A 289 -11.33 28.39 25.88
CA THR A 289 -10.46 28.54 27.04
C THR A 289 -9.36 27.48 26.99
N LEU A 290 -8.12 27.90 26.81
CA LEU A 290 -6.97 27.01 26.77
C LEU A 290 -6.70 26.50 28.19
N LYS A 291 -6.99 25.23 28.46
CA LYS A 291 -6.59 24.57 29.69
C LYS A 291 -5.08 24.39 29.71
N ARG A 292 -4.42 24.85 30.77
CA ARG A 292 -2.99 24.66 31.02
C ARG A 292 -2.69 23.15 31.05
N GLN A 293 -1.79 22.68 30.19
CA GLN A 293 -1.37 21.28 30.11
C GLN A 293 0.10 21.15 30.51
N SER A 294 0.50 19.99 31.02
CA SER A 294 1.93 19.71 31.25
C SER A 294 2.68 19.65 29.90
N ALA A 295 3.94 20.01 29.90
CA ALA A 295 4.80 19.95 28.70
C ALA A 295 4.81 18.56 28.07
N ASP A 296 4.85 17.50 28.89
CA ASP A 296 4.79 16.11 28.41
C ASP A 296 3.49 15.77 27.68
N ALA A 297 2.34 16.22 28.21
CA ALA A 297 1.05 16.00 27.57
C ALA A 297 0.92 16.80 26.26
N ALA A 298 1.45 18.01 26.22
CA ALA A 298 1.47 18.85 25.03
C ALA A 298 2.35 18.23 23.92
N LEU A 299 3.55 17.76 24.27
CA LEU A 299 4.45 17.07 23.34
C LEU A 299 3.85 15.76 22.82
N PHE A 300 3.22 14.95 23.68
CA PHE A 300 2.53 13.72 23.27
C PHE A 300 1.41 14.03 22.27
N LYS A 301 0.56 15.04 22.57
CA LYS A 301 -0.51 15.45 21.65
C LYS A 301 0.02 15.97 20.32
N LYS A 302 1.14 16.72 20.33
CA LYS A 302 1.81 17.19 19.11
C LYS A 302 2.22 16.01 18.23
N GLU A 303 2.89 15.00 18.81
CA GLU A 303 3.34 13.84 18.04
C GLU A 303 2.16 12.99 17.54
N LEU A 304 1.13 12.79 18.36
CA LEU A 304 -0.09 12.10 17.96
C LEU A 304 -0.82 12.85 16.83
N ALA A 305 -0.92 14.18 16.93
CA ALA A 305 -1.51 15.02 15.90
C ALA A 305 -0.72 14.94 14.58
N ARG A 306 0.61 14.90 14.64
CA ARG A 306 1.46 14.70 13.46
C ARG A 306 1.19 13.35 12.80
N PHE A 307 1.12 12.27 13.58
CA PHE A 307 0.82 10.94 13.06
C PHE A 307 -0.53 10.91 12.35
N THR A 308 -1.58 11.44 12.98
CA THR A 308 -2.94 11.47 12.41
C THR A 308 -3.14 12.49 11.30
N ALA A 309 -2.24 13.45 11.14
CA ALA A 309 -2.28 14.44 10.06
C ALA A 309 -1.78 13.91 8.71
N SER A 310 -1.00 12.81 8.69
CA SER A 310 -0.45 12.25 7.46
C SER A 310 -1.00 10.84 7.19
N PRO A 311 -1.82 10.66 6.12
CA PRO A 311 -2.26 9.33 5.70
C PRO A 311 -1.10 8.39 5.36
N ASN A 312 -0.05 8.92 4.74
CA ASN A 312 1.14 8.14 4.41
C ASN A 312 1.84 7.60 5.65
N TYR A 313 1.93 8.42 6.70
CA TYR A 313 2.54 8.01 7.95
C TYR A 313 1.68 6.95 8.68
N MET A 314 0.36 7.15 8.72
CA MET A 314 -0.58 6.19 9.30
C MET A 314 -0.54 4.83 8.58
N LEU A 315 -0.57 4.81 7.24
CA LEU A 315 -0.62 3.58 6.45
C LEU A 315 0.71 2.82 6.42
N ASN A 316 1.84 3.51 6.42
CA ASN A 316 3.13 2.82 6.31
C ASN A 316 3.75 2.45 7.67
N CYS A 317 3.46 3.22 8.73
CA CYS A 317 4.06 3.01 10.04
C CYS A 317 3.05 2.61 11.13
N GLY A 318 1.76 2.53 10.83
CA GLY A 318 0.71 2.24 11.79
C GLY A 318 -0.25 1.13 11.37
N LEU A 319 0.08 0.34 10.35
CA LEU A 319 -0.80 -0.71 9.84
C LEU A 319 -1.11 -1.78 10.91
N GLY A 320 -0.14 -2.10 11.76
CA GLY A 320 -0.31 -3.06 12.84
C GLY A 320 -1.31 -2.60 13.90
N ILE A 321 -1.62 -1.28 14.02
CA ILE A 321 -2.67 -0.79 14.93
C ILE A 321 -4.02 -1.44 14.61
N LEU A 322 -4.31 -1.64 13.33
CA LEU A 322 -5.54 -2.29 12.87
C LEU A 322 -5.38 -3.81 12.80
N LEU A 323 -4.24 -4.30 12.30
CA LEU A 323 -4.05 -5.74 12.07
C LEU A 323 -3.97 -6.54 13.38
N LEU A 324 -3.46 -5.97 14.46
CA LEU A 324 -3.39 -6.66 15.77
C LEU A 324 -4.80 -7.03 16.27
N PRO A 325 -5.76 -6.11 16.41
CA PRO A 325 -7.12 -6.48 16.83
C PRO A 325 -7.81 -7.44 15.84
N VAL A 326 -7.63 -7.22 14.53
CA VAL A 326 -8.19 -8.12 13.51
C VAL A 326 -7.65 -9.54 13.66
N ALA A 327 -6.35 -9.70 13.87
CA ALA A 327 -5.73 -11.00 14.10
C ALA A 327 -6.25 -11.67 15.38
N GLY A 328 -6.49 -10.90 16.45
CA GLY A 328 -7.10 -11.40 17.67
C GLY A 328 -8.52 -11.94 17.45
N VAL A 329 -9.36 -11.16 16.78
CA VAL A 329 -10.73 -11.57 16.43
C VAL A 329 -10.71 -12.78 15.49
N ALA A 330 -9.84 -12.78 14.48
CA ALA A 330 -9.67 -13.90 13.56
C ALA A 330 -9.24 -15.19 14.29
N LEU A 331 -8.38 -15.07 15.31
CA LEU A 331 -7.98 -16.20 16.14
C LEU A 331 -9.17 -16.81 16.91
N VAL A 332 -10.08 -15.99 17.42
CA VAL A 332 -11.29 -16.49 18.10
C VAL A 332 -12.23 -17.18 17.11
N ILE A 333 -12.45 -16.58 15.93
CA ILE A 333 -13.40 -17.12 14.93
C ILE A 333 -12.84 -18.39 14.26
N LYS A 334 -11.56 -18.40 13.94
CA LYS A 334 -10.90 -19.46 13.16
C LYS A 334 -9.95 -20.33 13.98
N GLY A 335 -9.86 -20.12 15.28
CA GLY A 335 -8.98 -20.87 16.17
C GLY A 335 -9.26 -22.37 16.16
N GLY A 336 -10.54 -22.77 16.10
CA GLY A 336 -10.94 -24.18 15.98
C GLY A 336 -10.39 -24.90 14.74
N GLU A 337 -10.14 -24.16 13.64
CA GLU A 337 -9.51 -24.70 12.41
C GLU A 337 -7.99 -24.55 12.44
N LEU A 338 -7.50 -23.41 12.93
CA LEU A 338 -6.08 -23.04 12.90
C LEU A 338 -5.24 -23.83 13.90
N LEU A 339 -5.72 -24.01 15.14
CA LEU A 339 -4.97 -24.70 16.19
C LEU A 339 -4.67 -26.17 15.87
N PRO A 340 -5.63 -26.98 15.39
CA PRO A 340 -5.35 -28.34 14.95
C PRO A 340 -4.33 -28.41 13.82
N LEU A 341 -4.36 -27.48 12.86
CA LEU A 341 -3.36 -27.41 11.78
C LEU A 341 -1.98 -27.11 12.31
N LEU A 342 -1.85 -26.16 13.24
CA LEU A 342 -0.57 -25.85 13.89
C LEU A 342 -0.08 -27.03 14.75
N GLN A 343 -0.97 -27.71 15.45
CA GLN A 343 -0.66 -28.91 16.22
C GLN A 343 -0.23 -30.06 15.32
N MET A 344 -0.89 -30.28 14.20
CA MET A 344 -0.52 -31.32 13.23
C MET A 344 0.86 -31.03 12.60
N ALA A 345 1.15 -29.77 12.27
CA ALA A 345 2.42 -29.40 11.66
C ALA A 345 3.60 -29.40 12.65
N PHE A 346 3.37 -29.07 13.93
CA PHE A 346 4.43 -28.83 14.92
C PHE A 346 4.18 -29.52 16.26
N GLY A 347 3.14 -30.34 16.40
CA GLY A 347 2.66 -30.90 17.68
C GLY A 347 3.60 -31.85 18.41
N ASN A 348 4.61 -32.38 17.72
CA ASN A 348 5.66 -33.20 18.37
C ASN A 348 6.57 -32.38 19.31
N ARG A 349 6.36 -31.04 19.39
CA ARG A 349 7.15 -30.12 20.22
C ARG A 349 6.20 -29.37 21.15
N GLY A 350 6.11 -29.81 22.41
CA GLY A 350 5.21 -29.25 23.42
C GLY A 350 5.36 -27.72 23.54
N GLY A 351 4.26 -26.98 23.60
CA GLY A 351 4.26 -25.52 23.74
C GLY A 351 4.59 -24.73 22.45
N CYS A 352 4.66 -25.40 21.31
CA CYS A 352 5.02 -24.74 20.05
C CYS A 352 3.93 -23.76 19.58
N VAL A 353 2.66 -24.09 19.78
CA VAL A 353 1.53 -23.26 19.37
C VAL A 353 1.54 -21.91 20.10
N GLU A 354 1.81 -21.94 21.40
CA GLU A 354 1.92 -20.75 22.25
C GLU A 354 3.01 -19.80 21.75
N VAL A 355 4.20 -20.36 21.43
CA VAL A 355 5.32 -19.56 20.94
C VAL A 355 5.07 -19.04 19.53
N LEU A 356 4.45 -19.82 18.64
CA LEU A 356 4.09 -19.39 17.29
C LEU A 356 3.04 -18.26 17.30
N LEU A 357 2.04 -18.33 18.18
CA LEU A 357 1.06 -17.26 18.32
C LEU A 357 1.70 -16.00 18.91
N CYS A 358 2.58 -16.11 19.89
CA CYS A 358 3.38 -14.99 20.39
C CYS A 358 4.22 -14.36 19.27
N THR A 359 4.87 -15.18 18.44
CA THR A 359 5.62 -14.75 17.27
C THR A 359 4.74 -13.99 16.28
N GLY A 360 3.51 -14.45 16.05
CA GLY A 360 2.54 -13.77 15.19
C GLY A 360 2.22 -12.36 15.69
N VAL A 361 2.00 -12.19 17.00
CA VAL A 361 1.79 -10.85 17.59
C VAL A 361 3.02 -9.96 17.41
N CYS A 362 4.22 -10.49 17.67
CA CYS A 362 5.48 -9.74 17.48
C CYS A 362 5.68 -9.34 16.01
N THR A 363 5.37 -10.24 15.06
CA THR A 363 5.47 -9.97 13.61
C THR A 363 4.56 -8.83 13.17
N ILE A 364 3.31 -8.82 13.63
CA ILE A 364 2.36 -7.74 13.32
C ILE A 364 2.75 -6.45 14.05
N ALA A 365 3.20 -6.53 15.30
CA ALA A 365 3.66 -5.37 16.06
C ALA A 365 4.90 -4.71 15.41
N ALA A 366 5.76 -5.46 14.72
CA ALA A 366 6.90 -4.95 13.96
C ALA A 366 6.48 -4.03 12.79
N MET A 367 5.24 -4.14 12.30
CA MET A 367 4.70 -3.25 11.27
C MET A 367 4.35 -1.85 11.81
N ASN A 368 4.36 -1.67 13.13
CA ASN A 368 4.18 -0.39 13.79
C ASN A 368 5.56 0.22 14.08
N ASP A 369 6.01 1.12 13.22
CA ASP A 369 7.32 1.77 13.36
C ASP A 369 7.20 3.31 13.24
N MET A 370 6.44 3.91 14.15
CA MET A 370 6.23 5.35 14.17
C MET A 370 7.44 6.11 14.76
N ALA A 371 8.17 5.50 15.68
CA ALA A 371 9.27 6.14 16.37
C ALA A 371 10.46 6.43 15.43
N THR A 372 10.78 5.53 14.52
CA THR A 372 11.96 5.64 13.63
C THR A 372 11.93 6.87 12.73
N PRO A 373 10.87 7.15 11.94
CA PRO A 373 10.85 8.34 11.10
C PRO A 373 10.54 9.62 11.88
N SER A 374 10.08 9.54 13.14
CA SER A 374 9.54 10.67 13.90
C SER A 374 10.52 11.84 14.07
N VAL A 375 11.83 11.58 14.18
CA VAL A 375 12.88 12.61 14.26
C VAL A 375 13.09 13.26 12.91
N SER A 376 13.25 12.45 11.86
CA SER A 376 13.41 12.95 10.50
C SER A 376 12.19 13.73 10.01
N LEU A 377 10.99 13.38 10.45
CA LEU A 377 9.75 14.09 10.09
C LEU A 377 9.66 15.51 10.67
N GLU A 378 10.46 15.87 11.70
CA GLU A 378 10.60 17.27 12.12
C GLU A 378 11.16 18.11 10.96
N GLY A 379 12.08 17.55 10.17
CA GLY A 379 12.67 18.21 9.01
C GLY A 379 13.29 19.56 9.39
N LYS A 380 13.08 20.56 8.55
CA LYS A 380 13.59 21.93 8.77
C LYS A 380 12.99 22.63 10.02
N ASN A 381 11.93 22.06 10.62
CA ASN A 381 11.24 22.64 11.78
C ASN A 381 11.74 22.08 13.12
N LEU A 382 12.81 21.28 13.13
CA LEU A 382 13.37 20.72 14.38
C LEU A 382 13.77 21.82 15.37
N TRP A 383 14.27 22.95 14.88
CA TRP A 383 14.65 24.11 15.68
C TRP A 383 13.50 24.62 16.58
N LEU A 384 12.23 24.47 16.15
CA LEU A 384 11.08 24.82 16.98
C LEU A 384 11.01 23.98 18.26
N ALA A 385 11.30 22.67 18.15
CA ALA A 385 11.34 21.82 19.34
C ALA A 385 12.53 22.12 20.24
N GLN A 386 13.65 22.56 19.64
CA GLN A 386 14.87 22.95 20.37
C GLN A 386 14.76 24.32 21.05
N SER A 387 13.94 25.24 20.51
CA SER A 387 13.70 26.56 21.08
C SER A 387 12.72 26.58 22.29
N LEU A 388 11.96 25.48 22.46
CA LEU A 388 11.03 25.37 23.59
C LEU A 388 11.79 25.11 24.92
N PRO A 389 11.25 25.58 26.08
CA PRO A 389 11.84 25.33 27.38
C PRO A 389 11.58 23.87 27.83
N VAL A 390 12.03 22.91 27.05
CA VAL A 390 11.91 21.45 27.28
C VAL A 390 13.24 20.76 27.07
N THR A 391 13.49 19.71 27.81
CA THR A 391 14.72 18.92 27.59
C THR A 391 14.63 18.06 26.33
N PRO A 392 15.75 17.79 25.65
CA PRO A 392 15.77 16.90 24.48
C PRO A 392 15.20 15.50 24.79
N TRP A 393 15.40 15.02 26.02
CA TRP A 393 14.80 13.77 26.49
C TRP A 393 13.26 13.82 26.55
N GLN A 394 12.66 14.94 26.96
CA GLN A 394 11.19 15.08 26.94
C GLN A 394 10.63 14.96 25.53
N VAL A 395 11.32 15.51 24.54
CA VAL A 395 10.94 15.37 23.12
C VAL A 395 11.02 13.91 22.68
N LEU A 396 12.14 13.22 22.96
CA LEU A 396 12.30 11.80 22.60
C LEU A 396 11.29 10.91 23.35
N ARG A 397 11.05 11.20 24.63
CA ARG A 397 10.08 10.48 25.46
C ARG A 397 8.66 10.60 24.90
N ALA A 398 8.28 11.75 24.38
CA ALA A 398 6.97 11.93 23.75
C ALA A 398 6.81 11.04 22.51
N LYS A 399 7.84 10.97 21.64
CA LYS A 399 7.87 10.10 20.46
C LYS A 399 7.78 8.61 20.84
N LEU A 400 8.52 8.22 21.87
CA LEU A 400 8.50 6.86 22.41
C LEU A 400 7.12 6.50 22.97
N LYS A 401 6.49 7.41 23.74
CA LYS A 401 5.14 7.21 24.31
C LYS A 401 4.08 7.00 23.21
N VAL A 402 4.14 7.72 22.10
CA VAL A 402 3.20 7.54 20.99
C VAL A 402 3.34 6.14 20.39
N GLN A 403 4.57 5.70 20.12
CA GLN A 403 4.84 4.35 19.61
C GLN A 403 4.31 3.29 20.57
N LEU A 404 4.63 3.40 21.87
CA LEU A 404 4.19 2.45 22.87
C LEU A 404 2.67 2.41 22.99
N ALA A 405 2.01 3.56 23.11
CA ALA A 405 0.55 3.62 23.25
C ALA A 405 -0.17 3.03 22.02
N LEU A 406 0.25 3.43 20.81
CA LEU A 406 -0.39 3.00 19.57
C LEU A 406 -0.06 1.56 19.19
N THR A 407 0.90 0.90 19.82
CA THR A 407 1.22 -0.51 19.57
C THR A 407 0.76 -1.40 20.72
N ALA A 408 1.04 -1.04 21.97
CA ALA A 408 0.71 -1.89 23.10
C ALA A 408 -0.81 -2.01 23.33
N ILE A 409 -1.56 -0.91 23.22
CA ILE A 409 -3.02 -0.95 23.41
C ILE A 409 -3.71 -1.90 22.41
N PRO A 410 -3.49 -1.80 21.10
CA PRO A 410 -4.04 -2.77 20.16
C PRO A 410 -3.52 -4.21 20.35
N ALA A 411 -2.28 -4.39 20.82
CA ALA A 411 -1.71 -5.72 21.07
C ALA A 411 -2.39 -6.45 22.25
N LEU A 412 -3.00 -5.73 23.18
CA LEU A 412 -3.77 -6.36 24.26
C LEU A 412 -4.97 -7.16 23.74
N VAL A 413 -5.53 -6.79 22.58
CA VAL A 413 -6.68 -7.51 22.00
C VAL A 413 -6.32 -8.94 21.61
N PRO A 414 -5.33 -9.21 20.72
CA PRO A 414 -4.96 -10.58 20.40
C PRO A 414 -4.43 -11.35 21.61
N LEU A 415 -3.73 -10.70 22.54
CA LEU A 415 -3.29 -11.33 23.77
C LEU A 415 -4.47 -11.76 24.65
N ALA A 416 -5.49 -10.94 24.81
CA ALA A 416 -6.73 -11.31 25.51
C ALA A 416 -7.48 -12.45 24.77
N CYS A 417 -7.55 -12.40 23.44
CA CYS A 417 -8.15 -13.48 22.64
C CYS A 417 -7.41 -14.81 22.80
N MET A 418 -6.08 -14.78 22.99
CA MET A 418 -5.30 -16.01 23.26
C MET A 418 -5.71 -16.68 24.58
N VAL A 419 -6.08 -15.90 25.61
CA VAL A 419 -6.58 -16.46 26.88
C VAL A 419 -7.88 -17.24 26.70
N LEU A 420 -8.71 -16.85 25.73
CA LEU A 420 -9.99 -17.51 25.43
C LEU A 420 -9.80 -18.80 24.61
N VAL A 421 -8.70 -18.91 23.85
CA VAL A 421 -8.52 -19.96 22.84
C VAL A 421 -7.47 -21.00 23.28
N LEU A 422 -6.47 -20.59 24.06
CA LEU A 422 -5.41 -21.48 24.55
C LEU A 422 -5.75 -22.06 25.93
N PRO A 423 -5.25 -23.26 26.26
CA PRO A 423 -5.34 -23.80 27.60
C PRO A 423 -4.54 -22.91 28.58
N LEU A 424 -4.98 -22.87 29.83
CA LEU A 424 -4.31 -22.14 30.91
C LEU A 424 -3.01 -22.85 31.29
N THR A 425 -1.92 -22.48 30.60
CA THR A 425 -0.57 -23.00 30.84
C THR A 425 0.32 -21.92 31.50
N PRO A 426 1.42 -22.28 32.19
CA PRO A 426 2.37 -21.29 32.70
C PRO A 426 3.04 -20.45 31.61
N ALA A 427 2.98 -20.86 30.35
CA ALA A 427 3.46 -20.09 29.21
C ALA A 427 2.57 -18.87 28.89
N LEU A 428 1.28 -18.93 29.20
CA LEU A 428 0.32 -17.90 28.83
C LEU A 428 0.67 -16.50 29.36
N PRO A 429 0.94 -16.27 30.66
CA PRO A 429 1.37 -14.97 31.16
C PRO A 429 2.70 -14.52 30.56
N LEU A 430 3.59 -15.46 30.23
CA LEU A 430 4.88 -15.14 29.60
C LEU A 430 4.73 -14.69 28.14
N ILE A 431 3.70 -15.12 27.43
CA ILE A 431 3.36 -14.56 26.11
C ILE A 431 3.09 -13.05 26.22
N PHE A 432 2.33 -12.61 27.24
CA PHE A 432 2.09 -11.19 27.48
C PHE A 432 3.39 -10.43 27.76
N VAL A 433 4.22 -10.97 28.64
CA VAL A 433 5.50 -10.35 29.00
C VAL A 433 6.42 -10.28 27.77
N THR A 434 6.51 -11.35 26.98
CA THR A 434 7.34 -11.39 25.77
C THR A 434 6.85 -10.38 24.72
N ALA A 435 5.56 -10.35 24.44
CA ALA A 435 5.00 -9.42 23.46
C ALA A 435 5.17 -7.96 23.88
N LEU A 436 4.90 -7.61 25.14
CA LEU A 436 5.05 -6.24 25.65
C LEU A 436 6.52 -5.82 25.75
N SER A 437 7.41 -6.72 26.15
CA SER A 437 8.86 -6.44 26.16
C SER A 437 9.40 -6.23 24.75
N TYR A 438 8.94 -7.02 23.77
CA TYR A 438 9.26 -6.80 22.37
C TYR A 438 8.79 -5.43 21.87
N ILE A 439 7.56 -5.03 22.17
CA ILE A 439 7.03 -3.71 21.79
C ILE A 439 7.89 -2.58 22.38
N ALA A 440 8.30 -2.71 23.63
CA ALA A 440 9.19 -1.75 24.27
C ALA A 440 10.58 -1.72 23.61
N PHE A 441 11.14 -2.89 23.32
CA PHE A 441 12.42 -3.02 22.62
C PHE A 441 12.36 -2.42 21.21
N SER A 442 11.35 -2.77 20.41
CA SER A 442 11.16 -2.26 19.06
C SER A 442 11.01 -0.75 19.03
N ALA A 443 10.25 -0.17 19.97
CA ALA A 443 10.09 1.28 20.11
C ALA A 443 11.42 1.98 20.43
N CYS A 444 12.20 1.44 21.37
CA CYS A 444 13.51 1.99 21.73
C CYS A 444 14.51 1.84 20.57
N LEU A 445 14.53 0.68 19.90
CA LEU A 445 15.41 0.43 18.77
C LEU A 445 15.08 1.38 17.60
N GLY A 446 13.80 1.48 17.22
CA GLY A 446 13.34 2.36 16.16
C GLY A 446 13.71 3.82 16.42
N LEU A 447 13.44 4.33 17.62
CA LEU A 447 13.81 5.71 17.99
C LEU A 447 15.34 5.92 18.00
N THR A 448 16.10 4.93 18.46
CA THR A 448 17.57 4.97 18.44
C THR A 448 18.09 5.09 17.01
N LEU A 449 17.60 4.25 16.09
CA LEU A 449 17.94 4.30 14.67
C LEU A 449 17.52 5.63 14.04
N GLY A 450 16.34 6.15 14.41
CA GLY A 450 15.82 7.43 13.95
C GLY A 450 16.72 8.62 14.35
N VAL A 451 17.22 8.64 15.58
CA VAL A 451 18.17 9.66 16.06
C VAL A 451 19.54 9.49 15.41
N MET A 452 20.03 8.24 15.27
CA MET A 452 21.34 7.98 14.68
C MET A 452 21.44 8.33 13.20
N ARG A 453 20.32 8.19 12.47
CA ARG A 453 20.26 8.35 11.01
C ARG A 453 19.19 9.37 10.60
N ALA A 454 19.03 10.44 11.39
CA ALA A 454 18.11 11.51 11.08
C ALA A 454 18.43 12.17 9.73
N ASN A 455 17.40 12.32 8.89
CA ASN A 455 17.50 13.09 7.65
C ASN A 455 16.50 14.27 7.73
N LEU A 456 17.00 15.47 7.86
CA LEU A 456 16.20 16.69 8.03
C LEU A 456 16.00 17.46 6.71
N THR A 457 16.67 17.05 5.63
CA THR A 457 16.68 17.77 4.34
C THR A 457 15.82 17.12 3.27
N TRP A 458 14.87 16.28 3.67
CA TRP A 458 13.97 15.62 2.73
C TRP A 458 13.01 16.61 2.03
N THR A 459 12.69 16.33 0.78
CA THR A 459 11.75 17.12 -0.04
C THR A 459 10.37 16.48 -0.14
N ASN A 460 10.28 15.17 0.14
CA ASN A 460 9.05 14.40 0.14
C ASN A 460 8.93 13.62 1.45
N GLU A 461 7.77 13.72 2.10
CA GLU A 461 7.46 13.03 3.37
C GLU A 461 7.63 11.50 3.30
N LEU A 462 7.46 10.89 2.12
CA LEU A 462 7.69 9.46 1.92
C LEU A 462 9.16 9.04 2.09
N ALA A 463 10.11 9.99 1.93
CA ALA A 463 11.52 9.68 2.08
C ALA A 463 11.90 9.22 3.50
N PRO A 464 11.56 9.93 4.59
CA PRO A 464 11.80 9.46 5.95
C PRO A 464 10.90 8.28 6.35
N ILE A 465 9.66 8.17 5.83
CA ILE A 465 8.67 7.16 6.22
C ILE A 465 9.00 5.79 5.59
N LYS A 466 9.31 5.75 4.31
CA LYS A 466 9.40 4.49 3.54
C LYS A 466 10.77 4.20 2.93
N GLN A 467 11.53 5.24 2.59
CA GLN A 467 12.81 5.09 1.87
C GLN A 467 14.03 5.22 2.80
N SER A 468 13.82 5.32 4.11
CA SER A 468 14.89 5.43 5.10
C SER A 468 15.47 4.05 5.41
N LEU A 469 16.80 3.96 5.40
CA LEU A 469 17.49 2.74 5.84
C LEU A 469 17.22 2.44 7.32
N ALA A 470 17.00 3.47 8.16
CA ALA A 470 16.65 3.28 9.56
C ALA A 470 15.30 2.54 9.71
N VAL A 471 14.28 2.93 8.94
CA VAL A 471 12.97 2.27 8.93
C VAL A 471 13.08 0.84 8.38
N ALA A 472 13.86 0.63 7.32
CA ALA A 472 14.10 -0.72 6.80
C ALA A 472 14.76 -1.63 7.85
N ILE A 473 15.80 -1.15 8.53
CA ILE A 473 16.48 -1.92 9.59
C ILE A 473 15.51 -2.19 10.77
N ALA A 474 14.71 -1.22 11.18
CA ALA A 474 13.76 -1.41 12.29
C ALA A 474 12.69 -2.47 11.93
N MET A 475 12.07 -2.37 10.76
CA MET A 475 11.02 -3.28 10.30
C MET A 475 11.56 -4.69 10.04
N PHE A 476 12.60 -4.84 9.21
CA PHE A 476 13.18 -6.15 8.92
C PHE A 476 13.89 -6.77 10.13
N GLY A 477 14.49 -5.94 11.00
CA GLY A 477 15.04 -6.39 12.28
C GLY A 477 13.95 -6.91 13.24
N GLY A 478 12.77 -6.27 13.22
CA GLY A 478 11.60 -6.74 13.97
C GLY A 478 11.10 -8.11 13.46
N TRP A 479 11.02 -8.29 12.15
CA TRP A 479 10.67 -9.59 11.57
C TRP A 479 11.76 -10.65 11.80
N ALA A 480 13.04 -10.28 11.73
CA ALA A 480 14.13 -11.18 12.07
C ALA A 480 14.06 -11.63 13.52
N TYR A 481 13.74 -10.72 14.46
CA TYR A 481 13.50 -11.09 15.86
C TYR A 481 12.36 -12.11 15.97
N ALA A 482 11.24 -11.89 15.31
CA ALA A 482 10.10 -12.80 15.33
C ALA A 482 10.45 -14.19 14.75
N LEU A 483 11.19 -14.22 13.62
CA LEU A 483 11.69 -15.45 13.03
C LEU A 483 12.67 -16.18 13.95
N LEU A 484 13.55 -15.46 14.65
CA LEU A 484 14.46 -16.03 15.62
C LEU A 484 13.71 -16.58 16.83
N LEU A 485 12.67 -15.87 17.32
CA LEU A 485 11.82 -16.34 18.41
C LEU A 485 11.19 -17.70 18.09
N ALA A 486 10.58 -17.85 16.92
CA ALA A 486 10.01 -19.14 16.50
C ALA A 486 11.09 -20.18 16.15
N GLY A 487 12.10 -19.80 15.37
CA GLY A 487 13.13 -20.71 14.87
C GLY A 487 13.98 -21.31 15.98
N LEU A 488 14.42 -20.50 16.94
CA LEU A 488 15.20 -21.02 18.08
C LEU A 488 14.35 -21.92 18.98
N TYR A 489 13.06 -21.63 19.13
CA TYR A 489 12.16 -22.53 19.83
C TYR A 489 12.04 -23.89 19.12
N LEU A 490 11.79 -23.86 17.83
CA LEU A 490 11.67 -25.09 17.03
C LEU A 490 12.96 -25.92 16.98
N LEU A 491 14.11 -25.29 17.06
CA LEU A 491 15.39 -25.98 17.03
C LEU A 491 15.82 -26.51 18.42
N LEU A 492 15.72 -25.70 19.43
CA LEU A 492 16.32 -25.95 20.75
C LEU A 492 15.35 -25.74 21.92
N GLY A 493 14.51 -24.73 21.87
CA GLY A 493 13.69 -24.23 22.99
C GLY A 493 12.65 -25.22 23.48
N TRP A 494 12.14 -26.10 22.62
CA TRP A 494 11.17 -27.11 22.99
C TRP A 494 11.68 -28.07 24.07
N ARG A 495 13.02 -28.24 24.19
CA ARG A 495 13.67 -29.12 25.20
C ARG A 495 13.54 -28.55 26.61
N ILE A 496 13.50 -27.23 26.76
CA ILE A 496 13.37 -26.57 28.07
C ILE A 496 11.92 -26.17 28.38
N GLY A 497 11.02 -26.33 27.41
CA GLY A 497 9.60 -25.97 27.51
C GLY A 497 9.31 -24.48 27.20
N ALA A 498 8.06 -24.22 26.76
CA ALA A 498 7.66 -22.89 26.31
C ALA A 498 7.77 -21.82 27.39
N ALA A 499 7.41 -22.13 28.63
CA ALA A 499 7.47 -21.17 29.73
C ALA A 499 8.91 -20.72 30.02
N ALA A 500 9.84 -21.66 30.20
CA ALA A 500 11.25 -21.33 30.47
C ALA A 500 11.88 -20.58 29.28
N TYR A 501 11.57 -21.00 28.05
CA TYR A 501 12.05 -20.32 26.85
C TYR A 501 11.56 -18.87 26.76
N LEU A 502 10.24 -18.64 26.90
CA LEU A 502 9.67 -17.30 26.85
C LEU A 502 10.17 -16.41 28.00
N ALA A 503 10.41 -16.98 29.19
CA ALA A 503 11.01 -16.24 30.29
C ALA A 503 12.44 -15.77 29.96
N LEU A 504 13.27 -16.63 29.40
CA LEU A 504 14.65 -16.29 29.00
C LEU A 504 14.66 -15.22 27.90
N VAL A 505 13.84 -15.40 26.87
CA VAL A 505 13.73 -14.42 25.78
C VAL A 505 13.20 -13.07 26.29
N SER A 506 12.19 -13.08 27.16
CA SER A 506 11.67 -11.85 27.77
C SER A 506 12.73 -11.12 28.58
N ALA A 507 13.49 -11.83 29.40
CA ALA A 507 14.56 -11.24 30.21
C ALA A 507 15.64 -10.60 29.32
N ALA A 508 16.08 -11.30 28.27
CA ALA A 508 17.05 -10.78 27.30
C ALA A 508 16.51 -9.53 26.56
N THR A 509 15.25 -9.57 26.15
CA THR A 509 14.59 -8.48 25.43
C THR A 509 14.41 -7.25 26.32
N ILE A 510 14.02 -7.45 27.59
CA ILE A 510 13.92 -6.36 28.59
C ILE A 510 15.29 -5.75 28.83
N ALA A 511 16.33 -6.54 29.01
CA ALA A 511 17.69 -6.03 29.20
C ALA A 511 18.15 -5.18 28.02
N ALA A 512 17.90 -5.64 26.78
CA ALA A 512 18.20 -4.90 25.57
C ALA A 512 17.38 -3.58 25.47
N ALA A 513 16.09 -3.63 25.80
CA ALA A 513 15.23 -2.44 25.81
C ALA A 513 15.72 -1.39 26.84
N LEU A 514 16.12 -1.83 28.04
CA LEU A 514 16.66 -0.95 29.09
C LEU A 514 18.01 -0.33 28.67
N ALA A 515 18.88 -1.10 28.02
CA ALA A 515 20.15 -0.59 27.50
C ALA A 515 19.92 0.51 26.44
N LEU A 516 18.99 0.28 25.49
CA LEU A 516 18.63 1.28 24.48
C LEU A 516 17.95 2.51 25.10
N LEU A 517 17.10 2.31 26.10
CA LEU A 517 16.45 3.41 26.83
C LEU A 517 17.49 4.27 27.56
N LYS A 518 18.49 3.66 28.20
CA LYS A 518 19.62 4.37 28.84
C LYS A 518 20.39 5.17 27.80
N TRP A 519 20.67 4.57 26.65
CA TRP A 519 21.35 5.27 25.56
C TRP A 519 20.54 6.48 25.05
N LEU A 520 19.22 6.32 24.86
CA LEU A 520 18.32 7.41 24.44
C LEU A 520 18.29 8.56 25.43
N LYS A 521 18.27 8.26 26.74
CA LYS A 521 18.29 9.28 27.81
C LYS A 521 19.59 10.09 27.86
N THR A 522 20.70 9.49 27.50
CA THR A 522 22.03 10.11 27.55
C THR A 522 22.50 10.58 26.19
N LYS A 523 23.15 9.69 25.44
CA LYS A 523 23.73 9.99 24.13
C LYS A 523 22.69 10.38 23.08
N GLY A 524 21.51 9.75 23.10
CA GLY A 524 20.42 10.06 22.18
C GLY A 524 19.89 11.48 22.37
N ALA A 525 19.70 11.91 23.60
CA ALA A 525 19.27 13.29 23.93
C ALA A 525 20.31 14.33 23.52
N GLN A 526 21.61 14.07 23.77
CA GLN A 526 22.70 14.92 23.33
C GLN A 526 22.76 15.04 21.80
N ARG A 527 22.59 13.91 21.11
CA ARG A 527 22.60 13.88 19.64
C ARG A 527 21.42 14.63 19.04
N LEU A 528 20.21 14.52 19.63
CA LEU A 528 19.06 15.31 19.18
C LEU A 528 19.28 16.81 19.35
N ALA A 529 19.97 17.24 20.40
CA ALA A 529 20.31 18.65 20.63
C ALA A 529 21.33 19.17 19.62
N ALA A 530 22.17 18.29 19.08
CA ALA A 530 23.23 18.64 18.11
C ALA A 530 22.77 18.56 16.64
N LEU A 531 21.57 18.03 16.35
CA LEU A 531 20.98 17.99 15.00
C LEU A 531 20.48 19.36 14.58
#